data_3e5d230775902c1ea0c6e1e8e55a69b6
#
_entry.id   3e5d230775902c1ea0c6e1e8e55a69b6
#
_cell.length_a   1.000
_cell.length_b   1.000
_cell.length_c   1.000
_cell.angle_alpha   90.00
_cell.angle_beta   90.00
_cell.angle_gamma   90.00
#
_symmetry.space_group_name_H-M   'P 1'
#
loop_
_entity.id
_entity.type
_entity.pdbx_description
1 polymer ?
#
loop_
_entity_poly.entity_id
_entity_poly.type
_entity_poly.pdbx_seq_one_letter_code
_entity_poly.pdbx_strand_id
1 'polypeptide(L)'
;MKVELPLGDVVDKISILQIKSERIHNADKLKNVHQELTVLKAAWADTDHPSLEELPEWAGLLEVNGKLWTVEDDLRLLEGQQKFDESFVQLARSVYFLNDKRAALKKSINISLGSSLVEEKSYQDYGSGAGSLPD
;
A
#
# COMPACT_ATOMS: atom_id res chain seq x y z
N MET A 1 3.14 -24.10 -3.15
CA MET A 1 3.95 -23.61 -2.03
C MET A 1 3.15 -22.61 -1.22
N LYS A 2 3.09 -22.79 0.07
CA LYS A 2 2.48 -21.84 0.99
C LYS A 2 3.56 -21.33 1.93
N VAL A 3 3.57 -20.03 2.17
CA VAL A 3 4.52 -19.40 3.09
C VAL A 3 3.78 -18.51 4.07
N GLU A 4 4.34 -18.35 5.26
CA GLU A 4 3.82 -17.43 6.25
C GLU A 4 4.26 -16.02 5.92
N LEU A 5 3.34 -15.06 6.03
CA LEU A 5 3.60 -13.64 5.78
C LEU A 5 3.26 -12.83 7.03
N PRO A 6 3.91 -11.67 7.23
CA PRO A 6 3.43 -10.72 8.24
C PRO A 6 1.97 -10.35 7.97
N LEU A 7 1.16 -10.25 9.01
CA LEU A 7 -0.27 -9.94 8.86
C LEU A 7 -0.49 -8.59 8.18
N GLY A 8 0.36 -7.61 8.47
CA GLY A 8 0.30 -6.30 7.82
C GLY A 8 0.51 -6.38 6.31
N ASP A 9 1.35 -7.30 5.84
CA ASP A 9 1.56 -7.52 4.39
C ASP A 9 0.31 -8.05 3.72
N VAL A 10 -0.40 -8.95 4.38
CA VAL A 10 -1.66 -9.51 3.85
C VAL A 10 -2.72 -8.42 3.73
N VAL A 11 -2.93 -7.64 4.79
CA VAL A 11 -3.92 -6.55 4.80
C VAL A 11 -3.58 -5.49 3.75
N ASP A 12 -2.31 -5.11 3.66
CA ASP A 12 -1.83 -4.16 2.66
C ASP A 12 -2.10 -4.67 1.24
N LYS A 13 -1.79 -5.92 0.97
CA LYS A 13 -2.03 -6.53 -0.35
C LYS A 13 -3.52 -6.54 -0.70
N ILE A 14 -4.39 -6.84 0.25
CA ILE A 14 -5.84 -6.79 0.04
C ILE A 14 -6.27 -5.35 -0.30
N SER A 15 -5.74 -4.35 0.41
CA SER A 15 -6.05 -2.95 0.12
C SER A 15 -5.64 -2.54 -1.30
N ILE A 16 -4.46 -2.97 -1.75
CA ILE A 16 -3.97 -2.71 -3.10
C ILE A 16 -4.88 -3.38 -4.15
N LEU A 17 -5.26 -4.63 -3.92
CA LEU A 17 -6.16 -5.35 -4.83
C LEU A 17 -7.54 -4.69 -4.89
N GLN A 18 -8.04 -4.16 -3.77
CA GLN A 18 -9.28 -3.40 -3.73
C GLN A 18 -9.20 -2.17 -4.64
N ILE A 19 -8.10 -1.43 -4.57
CA ILE A 19 -7.85 -0.27 -5.43
C ILE A 19 -7.75 -0.67 -6.89
N LYS A 20 -7.02 -1.75 -7.18
CA LYS A 20 -6.92 -2.29 -8.55
C LYS A 20 -8.28 -2.66 -9.11
N SER A 21 -9.16 -3.25 -8.30
CA SER A 21 -10.50 -3.63 -8.72
C SER A 21 -11.36 -2.43 -9.13
N GLU A 22 -11.08 -1.27 -8.54
CA GLU A 22 -11.81 -0.03 -8.81
C GLU A 22 -11.23 0.77 -9.98
N ARG A 23 -9.92 0.65 -10.22
CA ARG A 23 -9.21 1.54 -11.17
C ARG A 23 -8.76 0.87 -12.46
N ILE A 24 -8.62 -0.44 -12.50
CA ILE A 24 -8.26 -1.17 -13.71
C ILE A 24 -9.50 -1.37 -14.57
N HIS A 25 -9.39 -1.13 -15.88
CA HIS A 25 -10.51 -1.26 -16.82
C HIS A 25 -10.36 -2.45 -17.77
N ASN A 26 -9.16 -3.02 -17.92
CA ASN A 26 -8.93 -4.17 -18.78
C ASN A 26 -9.61 -5.42 -18.18
N ALA A 27 -10.51 -6.05 -18.96
CA ALA A 27 -11.33 -7.16 -18.47
C ALA A 27 -10.50 -8.37 -18.03
N ASP A 28 -9.45 -8.73 -18.78
CA ASP A 28 -8.60 -9.87 -18.43
C ASP A 28 -7.80 -9.62 -17.15
N LYS A 29 -7.28 -8.41 -16.99
CA LYS A 29 -6.58 -8.00 -15.76
C LYS A 29 -7.52 -7.97 -14.58
N LEU A 30 -8.73 -7.44 -14.74
CA LEU A 30 -9.75 -7.41 -13.68
C LEU A 30 -10.12 -8.80 -13.21
N LYS A 31 -10.23 -9.76 -14.13
CA LYS A 31 -10.52 -11.15 -13.78
C LYS A 31 -9.46 -11.70 -12.82
N ASN A 32 -8.19 -11.46 -13.11
CA ASN A 32 -7.08 -11.90 -12.25
C ASN A 32 -7.10 -11.17 -10.90
N VAL A 33 -7.39 -9.87 -10.91
CA VAL A 33 -7.49 -9.06 -9.69
C VAL A 33 -8.62 -9.59 -8.79
N HIS A 34 -9.80 -9.81 -9.36
CA HIS A 34 -10.95 -10.32 -8.59
C HIS A 34 -10.69 -11.70 -8.03
N GLN A 35 -10.03 -12.57 -8.78
CA GLN A 35 -9.68 -13.91 -8.33
C GLN A 35 -8.74 -13.85 -7.12
N GLU A 36 -7.68 -13.07 -7.20
CA GLU A 36 -6.72 -12.92 -6.11
C GLU A 36 -7.36 -12.26 -4.89
N LEU A 37 -8.14 -11.21 -5.11
CA LEU A 37 -8.85 -10.51 -4.04
C LEU A 37 -9.81 -11.44 -3.29
N THR A 38 -10.57 -12.25 -4.02
CA THR A 38 -11.49 -13.23 -3.43
C THR A 38 -10.76 -14.24 -2.57
N VAL A 39 -9.65 -14.79 -3.06
CA VAL A 39 -8.83 -15.77 -2.34
C VAL A 39 -8.28 -15.16 -1.03
N LEU A 40 -7.73 -13.96 -1.10
CA LEU A 40 -7.13 -13.32 0.06
C LEU A 40 -8.18 -12.88 1.09
N LYS A 41 -9.32 -12.35 0.65
CA LYS A 41 -10.42 -12.01 1.57
C LYS A 41 -10.97 -13.25 2.27
N ALA A 42 -11.12 -14.35 1.56
CA ALA A 42 -11.57 -15.61 2.16
C ALA A 42 -10.56 -16.13 3.18
N ALA A 43 -9.28 -16.05 2.87
CA ALA A 43 -8.22 -16.46 3.79
C ALA A 43 -8.23 -15.60 5.06
N TRP A 44 -8.43 -14.29 4.93
CA TRP A 44 -8.54 -13.40 6.08
C TRP A 44 -9.77 -13.71 6.92
N ALA A 45 -10.92 -13.93 6.29
CA ALA A 45 -12.17 -14.26 6.98
C ALA A 45 -12.10 -15.59 7.74
N ASP A 46 -11.22 -16.49 7.32
CA ASP A 46 -10.99 -17.78 7.98
C ASP A 46 -10.10 -17.66 9.23
N THR A 47 -9.60 -16.50 9.53
CA THR A 47 -8.83 -16.23 10.76
C THR A 47 -9.75 -15.73 11.88
N ASP A 48 -9.24 -15.74 13.12
CA ASP A 48 -9.94 -15.17 14.26
C ASP A 48 -9.69 -13.66 14.42
N HIS A 49 -9.02 -13.04 13.45
CA HIS A 49 -8.74 -11.61 13.49
C HIS A 49 -10.00 -10.78 13.19
N PRO A 50 -10.03 -9.49 13.61
CA PRO A 50 -11.14 -8.60 13.26
C PRO A 50 -11.33 -8.50 11.75
N SER A 51 -12.54 -8.13 11.31
CA SER A 51 -12.76 -7.86 9.89
C SER A 51 -11.86 -6.70 9.43
N LEU A 52 -11.61 -6.62 8.13
CA LEU A 52 -10.73 -5.57 7.58
C LEU A 52 -11.22 -4.17 7.98
N GLU A 53 -12.52 -3.95 7.88
CA GLU A 53 -13.14 -2.66 8.17
C GLU A 53 -13.05 -2.27 9.67
N GLU A 54 -12.88 -3.24 10.53
CA GLU A 54 -12.70 -3.02 11.97
C GLU A 54 -11.27 -2.65 12.34
N LEU A 55 -10.30 -2.90 11.44
CA LEU A 55 -8.91 -2.54 11.69
C LEU A 55 -8.73 -1.02 11.58
N PRO A 56 -8.16 -0.36 12.61
CA PRO A 56 -7.92 1.10 12.54
C PRO A 56 -7.04 1.51 11.35
N GLU A 57 -6.15 0.62 10.91
CA GLU A 57 -5.20 0.87 9.83
C GLU A 57 -5.81 0.71 8.43
N TRP A 58 -6.98 0.09 8.30
CA TRP A 58 -7.56 -0.24 6.98
C TRP A 58 -7.81 0.99 6.12
N ALA A 59 -8.50 1.98 6.65
CA ALA A 59 -8.78 3.23 5.92
C ALA A 59 -7.48 3.95 5.54
N GLY A 60 -6.49 3.95 6.44
CA GLY A 60 -5.18 4.54 6.18
C GLY A 60 -4.45 3.86 5.03
N LEU A 61 -4.48 2.53 4.97
CA LEU A 61 -3.85 1.77 3.88
C LEU A 61 -4.54 2.06 2.55
N LEU A 62 -5.86 2.09 2.51
CA LEU A 62 -6.59 2.45 1.29
C LEU A 62 -6.22 3.86 0.82
N GLU A 63 -6.13 4.82 1.72
CA GLU A 63 -5.75 6.19 1.39
C GLU A 63 -4.32 6.27 0.86
N VAL A 64 -3.36 5.72 1.59
CA VAL A 64 -1.94 5.77 1.22
C VAL A 64 -1.69 5.05 -0.11
N ASN A 65 -2.24 3.86 -0.28
CA ASN A 65 -2.06 3.09 -1.51
C ASN A 65 -2.78 3.74 -2.70
N GLY A 66 -3.92 4.39 -2.46
CA GLY A 66 -4.61 5.16 -3.49
C GLY A 66 -3.80 6.37 -3.94
N LYS A 67 -3.19 7.08 -3.01
CA LYS A 67 -2.28 8.20 -3.32
C LYS A 67 -1.04 7.73 -4.06
N LEU A 68 -0.43 6.62 -3.65
CA LEU A 68 0.73 6.04 -4.34
C LEU A 68 0.38 5.67 -5.78
N TRP A 69 -0.77 5.08 -6.01
CA TRP A 69 -1.25 4.77 -7.36
C TRP A 69 -1.28 6.03 -8.24
N THR A 70 -1.90 7.08 -7.73
CA THR A 70 -2.02 8.35 -8.47
C THR A 70 -0.66 8.98 -8.74
N VAL A 71 0.21 9.03 -7.72
CA VAL A 71 1.56 9.58 -7.84
C VAL A 71 2.39 8.81 -8.87
N GLU A 72 2.32 7.48 -8.83
CA GLU A 72 3.05 6.64 -9.79
C GLU A 72 2.58 6.87 -11.23
N ASP A 73 1.27 7.00 -11.45
CA ASP A 73 0.72 7.31 -12.76
C ASP A 73 1.17 8.69 -13.25
N ASP A 74 1.14 9.69 -12.39
CA ASP A 74 1.56 11.05 -12.71
C ASP A 74 3.06 11.12 -13.03
N LEU A 75 3.88 10.40 -12.27
CA LEU A 75 5.32 10.31 -12.53
C LEU A 75 5.60 9.67 -13.89
N ARG A 76 4.90 8.59 -14.23
CA ARG A 76 5.07 7.91 -15.52
C ARG A 76 4.65 8.80 -16.68
N LEU A 77 3.59 9.58 -16.49
CA LEU A 77 3.13 10.55 -17.48
C LEU A 77 4.20 11.62 -17.73
N LEU A 78 4.76 12.19 -16.67
CA LEU A 78 5.83 13.20 -16.78
C LEU A 78 7.12 12.62 -17.38
N GLU A 79 7.46 11.37 -17.00
CA GLU A 79 8.59 10.67 -17.59
C GLU A 79 8.41 10.50 -19.11
N GLY A 80 7.22 10.11 -19.54
CA GLY A 80 6.91 9.96 -20.95
C GLY A 80 6.99 11.28 -21.73
N GLN A 81 6.72 12.40 -21.06
CA GLN A 81 6.85 13.75 -21.62
C GLN A 81 8.27 14.33 -21.47
N GLN A 82 9.17 13.61 -20.84
CA GLN A 82 10.53 14.09 -20.51
C GLN A 82 10.51 15.40 -19.73
N LYS A 83 9.52 15.53 -18.84
CA LYS A 83 9.28 16.73 -18.05
C LYS A 83 9.71 16.51 -16.60
N PHE A 84 10.87 17.04 -16.24
CA PHE A 84 11.52 16.84 -14.94
C PHE A 84 11.63 18.16 -14.16
N ASP A 85 10.53 18.87 -14.07
CA ASP A 85 10.44 20.15 -13.37
C ASP A 85 10.16 19.97 -11.87
N GLU A 86 9.80 21.05 -11.19
CA GLU A 86 9.48 21.02 -9.75
C GLU A 86 8.31 20.10 -9.45
N SER A 87 7.31 20.02 -10.33
CA SER A 87 6.19 19.07 -10.18
C SER A 87 6.69 17.63 -10.09
N PHE A 88 7.61 17.24 -11.01
CA PHE A 88 8.20 15.91 -11.00
C PHE A 88 8.93 15.65 -9.68
N VAL A 89 9.73 16.61 -9.24
CA VAL A 89 10.50 16.50 -7.99
C VAL A 89 9.59 16.30 -6.78
N GLN A 90 8.51 17.09 -6.67
CA GLN A 90 7.57 16.98 -5.56
C GLN A 90 6.83 15.64 -5.56
N LEU A 91 6.41 15.16 -6.73
CA LEU A 91 5.79 13.83 -6.84
C LEU A 91 6.77 12.72 -6.45
N ALA A 92 8.00 12.79 -6.93
CA ALA A 92 9.04 11.80 -6.59
C ALA A 92 9.31 11.77 -5.10
N ARG A 93 9.38 12.93 -4.45
CA ARG A 93 9.56 13.03 -3.00
C ARG A 93 8.39 12.42 -2.23
N SER A 94 7.17 12.59 -2.72
CA SER A 94 6.00 12.05 -2.03
C SER A 94 6.00 10.52 -1.97
N VAL A 95 6.70 9.85 -2.89
CA VAL A 95 6.75 8.38 -2.92
C VAL A 95 7.34 7.81 -1.63
N TYR A 96 8.49 8.29 -1.19
CA TYR A 96 9.09 7.73 0.03
C TYR A 96 8.37 8.17 1.30
N PHE A 97 7.78 9.37 1.34
CA PHE A 97 6.94 9.77 2.48
C PHE A 97 5.71 8.86 2.59
N LEU A 98 5.05 8.59 1.47
CA LEU A 98 3.87 7.71 1.46
C LEU A 98 4.24 6.27 1.78
N ASN A 99 5.38 5.77 1.28
CA ASN A 99 5.86 4.44 1.62
C ASN A 99 6.21 4.31 3.10
N ASP A 100 6.73 5.36 3.73
CA ASP A 100 7.00 5.36 5.16
C ASP A 100 5.71 5.27 5.97
N LYS A 101 4.66 6.00 5.57
CA LYS A 101 3.34 5.88 6.19
C LYS A 101 2.76 4.47 6.03
N ARG A 102 2.88 3.92 4.83
CA ARG A 102 2.44 2.55 4.53
C ARG A 102 3.15 1.54 5.42
N ALA A 103 4.48 1.64 5.54
CA ALA A 103 5.28 0.76 6.39
C ALA A 103 4.85 0.86 7.86
N ALA A 104 4.58 2.07 8.36
CA ALA A 104 4.13 2.28 9.73
C ALA A 104 2.76 1.63 9.98
N LEU A 105 1.84 1.74 9.05
CA LEU A 105 0.52 1.10 9.14
C LEU A 105 0.63 -0.43 9.15
N LYS A 106 1.45 -0.99 8.28
CA LYS A 106 1.72 -2.42 8.23
C LYS A 106 2.31 -2.92 9.55
N LYS A 107 3.29 -2.20 10.10
CA LYS A 107 3.92 -2.54 11.37
C LYS A 107 2.93 -2.46 12.53
N SER A 108 2.07 -1.45 12.54
CA SER A 108 1.00 -1.30 13.54
C SER A 108 0.08 -2.53 13.55
N ILE A 109 -0.33 -3.02 12.39
CA ILE A 109 -1.13 -4.25 12.27
C ILE A 109 -0.36 -5.45 12.83
N ASN A 110 0.89 -5.61 12.44
CA ASN A 110 1.72 -6.73 12.91
C ASN A 110 1.81 -6.76 14.42
N ILE A 111 2.03 -5.62 15.05
CA ILE A 111 2.14 -5.51 16.51
C ILE A 111 0.80 -5.76 17.19
N SER A 112 -0.27 -5.11 16.73
CA SER A 112 -1.57 -5.19 17.39
C SER A 112 -2.23 -6.57 17.28
N LEU A 113 -1.98 -7.28 16.18
CA LEU A 113 -2.54 -8.61 15.96
C LEU A 113 -1.60 -9.75 16.34
N GLY A 114 -0.41 -9.43 16.83
CA GLY A 114 0.56 -10.45 17.27
C GLY A 114 1.12 -11.28 16.13
N SER A 115 1.46 -10.65 15.02
CA SER A 115 2.08 -11.33 13.88
C SER A 115 3.39 -11.99 14.31
N SER A 116 3.59 -13.26 13.94
CA SER A 116 4.84 -13.96 14.22
C SER A 116 6.00 -13.42 13.40
N LEU A 117 5.70 -12.80 12.25
CA LEU A 117 6.68 -12.14 11.41
C LEU A 117 6.39 -10.64 11.36
N VAL A 118 7.46 -9.85 11.44
CA VAL A 118 7.38 -8.37 11.36
C VAL A 118 8.45 -7.91 10.39
N GLU A 119 8.03 -7.18 9.33
CA GLU A 119 8.94 -6.61 8.35
C GLU A 119 9.71 -5.44 8.98
N GLU A 120 11.01 -5.38 8.71
CA GLU A 120 11.87 -4.27 9.12
C GLU A 120 12.42 -3.53 7.90
N LYS A 121 12.62 -2.22 8.06
CA LYS A 121 13.21 -1.34 7.05
C LYS A 121 14.55 -0.83 7.56
N SER A 122 15.54 -0.71 6.66
CA SER A 122 16.87 -0.21 7.00
C SER A 122 17.30 0.92 6.05
N TYR A 123 16.34 1.74 5.63
CA TYR A 123 16.62 2.90 4.80
C TYR A 123 17.38 3.96 5.58
N GLN A 124 18.17 4.76 4.85
CA GLN A 124 18.78 5.94 5.42
C GLN A 124 17.70 6.88 5.93
N ASP A 125 17.83 7.33 7.19
CA ASP A 125 16.92 8.32 7.77
C ASP A 125 17.17 9.67 7.12
N TYR A 126 16.12 10.33 6.66
CA TYR A 126 16.20 11.67 6.07
C TYR A 126 15.99 12.79 7.10
N GLY A 127 15.90 12.45 8.39
CA GLY A 127 15.79 13.40 9.51
C GLY A 127 14.36 13.82 9.85
N SER A 128 14.15 14.16 11.12
CA SER A 128 12.85 14.55 11.65
C SER A 128 12.31 15.86 11.09
N GLY A 129 13.20 16.74 10.58
CA GLY A 129 12.82 18.03 10.02
C GLY A 129 12.28 18.00 8.60
N ALA A 130 12.37 16.84 7.90
CA ALA A 130 11.94 16.69 6.52
C ALA A 130 10.45 16.33 6.40
N GLY A 131 9.71 16.37 7.48
CA GLY A 131 8.53 15.57 7.72
C GLY A 131 7.21 15.97 7.14
N SER A 132 7.06 17.04 6.40
CA SER A 132 5.75 17.37 5.84
C SER A 132 5.59 16.76 4.45
N LEU A 133 4.48 16.00 4.27
CA LEU A 133 4.12 15.53 2.95
C LEU A 133 3.72 16.71 2.07
N PRO A 134 4.18 16.76 0.82
CA PRO A 134 3.64 17.70 -0.15
C PRO A 134 2.16 17.39 -0.39
N ASP A 135 1.37 18.41 -0.45
CA ASP A 135 -0.07 18.29 -0.72
C ASP A 135 -0.35 17.91 -2.18
#